data_08df5eb182631b3a27d9d5c583258e92
#
_entry.id   08df5eb182631b3a27d9d5c583258e92
#
_cell.length_a   1.000
_cell.length_b   1.000
_cell.length_c   1.000
_cell.angle_alpha   90.00
_cell.angle_beta   90.00
_cell.angle_gamma   90.00
#
_symmetry.space_group_name_H-M   'P 1'
#
loop_
_entity.id
_entity.type
_entity.pdbx_description
1 polymer ?
#
loop_
_entity_poly.entity_id
_entity_poly.type
_entity_poly.pdbx_seq_one_letter_code
_entity_poly.pdbx_strand_id
1 'polypeptide(L)'
;MSGKTIFITGASAGFGAACARMFASEDNKLILTARRIDPLLKLQEELSGRCEVQMIPLDVRDREAVQGAIEGLPERFRSIDILVNNAGLALGLEPAHRVDLDDWDTMVDTNIKGLMYCTRFVLPGMVARNSGHIINISSTAGAWPYPGGNVYGGTKAFVTQFSQNLRCDLLGTRVRVSCIQPGMAETEFSKVRFKGNEEAAAGVYQGTEPLTAEDIAETVRWIVSQPPHVNVNTLELMSIDQAWGPFAIHREQK
;
A
#
# COMPACT_ATOMS: atom_id res chain seq x y z
N MET A 1 -3.87 20.62 -3.13
CA MET A 1 -4.83 19.62 -3.62
C MET A 1 -5.98 19.62 -2.63
N SER A 2 -7.17 19.99 -3.07
CA SER A 2 -8.35 20.13 -2.23
C SER A 2 -9.59 19.56 -2.94
N GLY A 3 -10.63 19.23 -2.19
CA GLY A 3 -11.90 18.74 -2.70
C GLY A 3 -11.83 17.31 -3.28
N LYS A 4 -10.93 16.45 -2.77
CA LYS A 4 -10.73 15.09 -3.25
C LYS A 4 -11.32 14.05 -2.31
N THR A 5 -11.91 13.01 -2.86
CA THR A 5 -12.29 11.80 -2.12
C THR A 5 -11.19 10.76 -2.28
N ILE A 6 -10.57 10.36 -1.16
CA ILE A 6 -9.38 9.51 -1.13
C ILE A 6 -9.73 8.23 -0.37
N PHE A 7 -9.62 7.09 -1.05
CA PHE A 7 -9.82 5.77 -0.46
C PHE A 7 -8.48 5.14 -0.12
N ILE A 8 -8.24 4.83 1.16
CA ILE A 8 -6.97 4.29 1.66
C ILE A 8 -7.23 2.93 2.30
N THR A 9 -6.62 1.89 1.75
CA THR A 9 -6.66 0.55 2.35
C THR A 9 -5.51 0.35 3.34
N GLY A 10 -5.75 -0.42 4.41
CA GLY A 10 -4.75 -0.64 5.46
C GLY A 10 -4.42 0.63 6.26
N ALA A 11 -5.42 1.48 6.49
CA ALA A 11 -5.25 2.79 7.13
C ALA A 11 -5.03 2.73 8.65
N SER A 12 -5.04 1.55 9.28
CA SER A 12 -4.92 1.42 10.74
C SER A 12 -3.53 1.69 11.30
N ALA A 13 -2.49 1.73 10.47
CA ALA A 13 -1.10 1.92 10.89
C ALA A 13 -0.19 2.29 9.71
N GLY A 14 1.09 2.59 9.99
CA GLY A 14 2.15 2.78 9.00
C GLY A 14 1.80 3.75 7.89
N PHE A 15 2.13 3.39 6.67
CA PHE A 15 1.95 4.27 5.49
C PHE A 15 0.49 4.70 5.29
N GLY A 16 -0.48 3.81 5.52
CA GLY A 16 -1.89 4.13 5.35
C GLY A 16 -2.38 5.20 6.34
N ALA A 17 -1.98 5.11 7.61
CA ALA A 17 -2.30 6.11 8.61
C ALA A 17 -1.58 7.45 8.34
N ALA A 18 -0.30 7.42 7.93
CA ALA A 18 0.44 8.60 7.54
C ALA A 18 -0.18 9.29 6.31
N CYS A 19 -0.59 8.53 5.29
CA CYS A 19 -1.33 9.05 4.15
C CYS A 19 -2.66 9.70 4.58
N ALA A 20 -3.41 9.08 5.50
CA ALA A 20 -4.65 9.66 5.99
C ALA A 20 -4.40 11.02 6.66
N ARG A 21 -3.38 11.12 7.52
CA ARG A 21 -2.97 12.39 8.16
C ARG A 21 -2.54 13.44 7.14
N MET A 22 -1.76 13.03 6.16
CA MET A 22 -1.23 13.90 5.09
C MET A 22 -2.35 14.48 4.22
N PHE A 23 -3.38 13.69 3.93
CA PHE A 23 -4.50 14.14 3.10
C PHE A 23 -5.65 14.77 3.89
N ALA A 24 -5.61 14.75 5.22
CA ALA A 24 -6.63 15.36 6.04
C ALA A 24 -6.57 16.90 5.93
N SER A 25 -7.54 17.45 5.20
CA SER A 25 -7.77 18.90 5.06
C SER A 25 -9.27 19.13 4.91
N GLU A 26 -9.76 20.31 5.27
CA GLU A 26 -11.20 20.65 5.30
C GLU A 26 -11.95 20.31 4.02
N ASP A 27 -11.27 20.41 2.87
CA ASP A 27 -11.88 20.17 1.57
C ASP A 27 -11.83 18.70 1.11
N ASN A 28 -11.01 17.85 1.74
CA ASN A 28 -10.88 16.45 1.34
C ASN A 28 -11.84 15.55 2.13
N LYS A 29 -12.16 14.40 1.52
CA LYS A 29 -12.94 13.33 2.14
C LYS A 29 -12.12 12.06 2.15
N LEU A 30 -12.04 11.40 3.28
CA LEU A 30 -11.25 10.18 3.45
C LEU A 30 -12.15 8.98 3.66
N ILE A 31 -11.91 7.91 2.90
CA ILE A 31 -12.47 6.58 3.14
C ILE A 31 -11.33 5.72 3.66
N LEU A 32 -11.40 5.35 4.93
CA LEU A 32 -10.35 4.63 5.62
C LEU A 32 -10.79 3.20 5.93
N THR A 33 -10.04 2.22 5.44
CA THR A 33 -10.37 0.82 5.68
C THR A 33 -9.21 0.05 6.29
N ALA A 34 -9.53 -0.82 7.23
CA ALA A 34 -8.64 -1.82 7.80
C ALA A 34 -9.44 -2.90 8.54
N ARG A 35 -8.79 -4.02 8.87
CA ARG A 35 -9.40 -5.11 9.65
C ARG A 35 -9.60 -4.73 11.12
N ARG A 36 -8.63 -4.02 11.71
CA ARG A 36 -8.65 -3.61 13.12
C ARG A 36 -9.44 -2.32 13.28
N ILE A 37 -10.54 -2.38 14.02
CA ILE A 37 -11.43 -1.25 14.20
C ILE A 37 -10.88 -0.19 15.18
N ASP A 38 -10.28 -0.61 16.30
CA ASP A 38 -9.83 0.34 17.33
C ASP A 38 -8.79 1.36 16.83
N PRO A 39 -7.76 0.97 16.08
CA PRO A 39 -6.84 1.95 15.49
C PRO A 39 -7.51 2.87 14.47
N LEU A 40 -8.53 2.38 13.73
CA LEU A 40 -9.29 3.23 12.80
C LEU A 40 -10.13 4.27 13.55
N LEU A 41 -10.77 3.88 14.67
CA LEU A 41 -11.55 4.80 15.51
C LEU A 41 -10.65 5.91 16.06
N LYS A 42 -9.48 5.56 16.59
CA LYS A 42 -8.50 6.54 17.08
C LYS A 42 -8.05 7.51 15.97
N LEU A 43 -7.79 6.98 14.78
CA LEU A 43 -7.41 7.82 13.64
C LEU A 43 -8.56 8.72 13.20
N GLN A 44 -9.79 8.24 13.20
CA GLN A 44 -10.97 9.04 12.88
C GLN A 44 -11.16 10.18 13.90
N GLU A 45 -10.98 9.89 15.20
CA GLU A 45 -11.03 10.90 16.27
C GLU A 45 -9.93 11.96 16.09
N GLU A 46 -8.70 11.52 15.81
CA GLU A 46 -7.56 12.41 15.54
C GLU A 46 -7.81 13.34 14.34
N LEU A 47 -8.49 12.85 13.30
CA LEU A 47 -8.78 13.62 12.09
C LEU A 47 -10.10 14.41 12.18
N SER A 48 -10.84 14.27 13.29
CA SER A 48 -12.08 14.99 13.52
C SER A 48 -11.86 16.51 13.47
N GLY A 49 -12.73 17.21 12.74
CA GLY A 49 -12.61 18.66 12.54
C GLY A 49 -11.60 19.08 11.47
N ARG A 50 -10.85 18.14 10.87
CA ARG A 50 -9.92 18.43 9.78
C ARG A 50 -10.49 18.08 8.40
N CYS A 51 -11.27 17.00 8.32
CA CYS A 51 -11.92 16.55 7.10
C CYS A 51 -13.06 15.58 7.41
N GLU A 52 -13.91 15.30 6.40
CA GLU A 52 -14.90 14.24 6.52
C GLU A 52 -14.23 12.85 6.40
N VAL A 53 -14.51 11.95 7.33
CA VAL A 53 -13.97 10.59 7.34
C VAL A 53 -15.09 9.55 7.34
N GLN A 54 -15.08 8.67 6.35
CA GLN A 54 -15.88 7.44 6.31
C GLN A 54 -14.96 6.28 6.69
N MET A 55 -15.18 5.71 7.85
CA MET A 55 -14.46 4.53 8.30
C MET A 55 -15.23 3.25 7.93
N ILE A 56 -14.54 2.24 7.40
CA ILE A 56 -15.13 0.96 7.04
C ILE A 56 -14.21 -0.18 7.52
N PRO A 57 -14.61 -0.95 8.56
CA PRO A 57 -13.93 -2.19 8.89
C PRO A 57 -14.01 -3.15 7.68
N LEU A 58 -12.86 -3.54 7.13
CA LEU A 58 -12.82 -4.30 5.89
C LEU A 58 -11.60 -5.23 5.86
N ASP A 59 -11.82 -6.50 5.58
CA ASP A 59 -10.78 -7.39 5.10
C ASP A 59 -10.75 -7.37 3.57
N VAL A 60 -9.69 -6.85 3.00
CA VAL A 60 -9.55 -6.73 1.53
C VAL A 60 -9.47 -8.09 0.83
N ARG A 61 -9.24 -9.19 1.55
CA ARG A 61 -9.23 -10.55 1.02
C ARG A 61 -10.63 -11.06 0.65
N ASP A 62 -11.65 -10.48 1.28
CA ASP A 62 -13.05 -10.82 1.03
C ASP A 62 -13.59 -9.96 -0.12
N ARG A 63 -13.75 -10.59 -1.30
CA ARG A 63 -14.23 -9.92 -2.51
C ARG A 63 -15.61 -9.32 -2.37
N GLU A 64 -16.54 -10.04 -1.71
CA GLU A 64 -17.92 -9.60 -1.55
C GLU A 64 -18.02 -8.45 -0.56
N ALA A 65 -17.23 -8.50 0.53
CA ALA A 65 -17.13 -7.40 1.47
C ALA A 65 -16.54 -6.13 0.82
N VAL A 66 -15.51 -6.26 -0.04
CA VAL A 66 -14.94 -5.13 -0.78
C VAL A 66 -15.97 -4.54 -1.72
N GLN A 67 -16.70 -5.36 -2.46
CA GLN A 67 -17.76 -4.90 -3.35
C GLN A 67 -18.84 -4.15 -2.56
N GLY A 68 -19.39 -4.76 -1.52
CA GLY A 68 -20.43 -4.17 -0.69
C GLY A 68 -19.98 -2.86 -0.02
N ALA A 69 -18.73 -2.78 0.41
CA ALA A 69 -18.16 -1.57 1.00
C ALA A 69 -18.12 -0.40 0.02
N ILE A 70 -17.76 -0.65 -1.25
CA ILE A 70 -17.64 0.39 -2.27
C ILE A 70 -19.02 0.79 -2.81
N GLU A 71 -19.90 -0.17 -3.10
CA GLU A 71 -21.26 0.08 -3.59
C GLU A 71 -22.14 0.74 -2.52
N GLY A 72 -21.93 0.43 -1.25
CA GLY A 72 -22.65 0.99 -0.11
C GLY A 72 -22.17 2.37 0.35
N LEU A 73 -21.18 2.98 -0.31
CA LEU A 73 -20.71 4.31 0.06
C LEU A 73 -21.82 5.36 0.01
N PRO A 74 -21.94 6.24 1.02
CA PRO A 74 -22.79 7.41 0.95
C PRO A 74 -22.50 8.25 -0.30
N GLU A 75 -23.52 8.86 -0.88
CA GLU A 75 -23.42 9.61 -2.16
C GLU A 75 -22.24 10.57 -2.19
N ARG A 76 -21.98 11.30 -1.09
CA ARG A 76 -20.91 12.27 -0.98
C ARG A 76 -19.50 11.66 -1.03
N PHE A 77 -19.35 10.32 -0.88
CA PHE A 77 -18.07 9.57 -0.95
C PHE A 77 -17.93 8.73 -2.22
N ARG A 78 -18.98 8.56 -3.04
CA ARG A 78 -18.96 7.67 -4.21
C ARG A 78 -17.97 8.09 -5.30
N SER A 79 -17.69 9.38 -5.41
CA SER A 79 -16.74 9.89 -6.41
C SER A 79 -15.30 9.77 -5.91
N ILE A 80 -14.77 8.56 -5.85
CA ILE A 80 -13.40 8.32 -5.42
C ILE A 80 -12.41 8.87 -6.44
N ASP A 81 -11.64 9.90 -6.08
CA ASP A 81 -10.63 10.52 -6.92
C ASP A 81 -9.28 9.79 -6.85
N ILE A 82 -8.92 9.29 -5.66
CA ILE A 82 -7.64 8.64 -5.40
C ILE A 82 -7.90 7.34 -4.65
N LEU A 83 -7.33 6.24 -5.17
CA LEU A 83 -7.26 4.96 -4.47
C LEU A 83 -5.81 4.71 -4.06
N VAL A 84 -5.55 4.57 -2.76
CA VAL A 84 -4.26 4.14 -2.22
C VAL A 84 -4.38 2.68 -1.80
N ASN A 85 -3.92 1.78 -2.66
CA ASN A 85 -3.79 0.36 -2.37
C ASN A 85 -2.54 0.13 -1.50
N ASN A 86 -2.71 0.32 -0.21
CA ASN A 86 -1.65 0.20 0.78
C ASN A 86 -1.77 -1.09 1.62
N ALA A 87 -2.95 -1.67 1.77
CA ALA A 87 -3.11 -2.90 2.51
C ALA A 87 -2.16 -4.00 2.00
N GLY A 88 -1.30 -4.48 2.87
CA GLY A 88 -0.31 -5.49 2.53
C GLY A 88 0.49 -5.90 3.75
N LEU A 89 1.10 -7.08 3.68
CA LEU A 89 1.93 -7.64 4.75
C LEU A 89 3.01 -8.56 4.20
N ALA A 90 4.01 -8.85 5.02
CA ALA A 90 4.94 -9.96 4.87
C ALA A 90 4.89 -10.83 6.12
N LEU A 91 5.13 -12.13 5.96
CA LEU A 91 5.17 -13.09 7.06
C LEU A 91 6.45 -13.93 6.96
N GLY A 92 7.22 -13.94 8.03
CA GLY A 92 8.45 -14.71 8.15
C GLY A 92 9.59 -14.30 7.22
N LEU A 93 10.71 -15.00 7.38
CA LEU A 93 11.90 -14.98 6.53
C LEU A 93 12.47 -16.38 6.34
N GLU A 94 11.67 -17.41 6.58
CA GLU A 94 12.11 -18.78 6.43
C GLU A 94 12.45 -19.11 4.98
N PRO A 95 13.46 -19.98 4.74
CA PRO A 95 13.72 -20.53 3.43
C PRO A 95 12.48 -21.28 2.89
N ALA A 96 12.25 -21.21 1.58
CA ALA A 96 11.03 -21.71 0.93
C ALA A 96 10.63 -23.14 1.32
N HIS A 97 11.57 -24.01 1.63
CA HIS A 97 11.30 -25.40 2.02
C HIS A 97 10.85 -25.58 3.49
N ARG A 98 10.75 -24.50 4.27
CA ARG A 98 10.33 -24.51 5.69
C ARG A 98 9.20 -23.52 5.99
N VAL A 99 8.76 -22.75 4.99
CA VAL A 99 7.68 -21.78 5.17
C VAL A 99 6.36 -22.48 5.44
N ASP A 100 5.55 -21.92 6.32
CA ASP A 100 4.16 -22.27 6.48
C ASP A 100 3.35 -21.82 5.25
N LEU A 101 2.62 -22.72 4.62
CA LEU A 101 1.81 -22.40 3.43
C LEU A 101 0.70 -21.40 3.73
N ASP A 102 0.15 -21.39 4.94
CA ASP A 102 -0.85 -20.41 5.35
C ASP A 102 -0.29 -18.97 5.35
N ASP A 103 1.01 -18.81 5.64
CA ASP A 103 1.70 -17.52 5.51
C ASP A 103 1.77 -17.08 4.04
N TRP A 104 2.07 -18.01 3.13
CA TRP A 104 2.08 -17.73 1.69
C TRP A 104 0.71 -17.35 1.16
N ASP A 105 -0.31 -18.14 1.49
CA ASP A 105 -1.69 -17.87 1.08
C ASP A 105 -2.16 -16.52 1.62
N THR A 106 -1.87 -16.21 2.88
CA THR A 106 -2.21 -14.92 3.49
C THR A 106 -1.54 -13.76 2.76
N MET A 107 -0.28 -13.89 2.35
CA MET A 107 0.43 -12.86 1.57
C MET A 107 -0.18 -12.68 0.18
N VAL A 108 -0.49 -13.77 -0.53
CA VAL A 108 -1.13 -13.74 -1.85
C VAL A 108 -2.52 -13.11 -1.76
N ASP A 109 -3.33 -13.55 -0.81
CA ASP A 109 -4.70 -13.06 -0.64
C ASP A 109 -4.74 -11.58 -0.31
N THR A 110 -3.83 -11.11 0.55
CA THR A 110 -3.81 -9.70 0.94
C THR A 110 -3.17 -8.82 -0.13
N ASN A 111 -1.93 -9.16 -0.55
CA ASN A 111 -1.11 -8.27 -1.36
C ASN A 111 -1.51 -8.29 -2.85
N ILE A 112 -2.10 -9.39 -3.32
CA ILE A 112 -2.52 -9.56 -4.72
C ILE A 112 -4.03 -9.44 -4.84
N LYS A 113 -4.79 -10.39 -4.27
CA LYS A 113 -6.24 -10.44 -4.46
C LYS A 113 -6.92 -9.20 -3.89
N GLY A 114 -6.54 -8.78 -2.68
CA GLY A 114 -7.10 -7.58 -2.05
C GLY A 114 -6.88 -6.31 -2.88
N LEU A 115 -5.67 -6.12 -3.39
CA LEU A 115 -5.36 -5.00 -4.29
C LEU A 115 -6.19 -5.07 -5.58
N MET A 116 -6.30 -6.25 -6.20
CA MET A 116 -7.09 -6.45 -7.40
C MET A 116 -8.58 -6.13 -7.17
N TYR A 117 -9.15 -6.58 -6.06
CA TYR A 117 -10.57 -6.34 -5.74
C TYR A 117 -10.84 -4.85 -5.53
N CYS A 118 -10.06 -4.17 -4.69
CA CYS A 118 -10.20 -2.73 -4.48
C CYS A 118 -10.07 -1.95 -5.78
N THR A 119 -9.05 -2.27 -6.59
CA THR A 119 -8.86 -1.65 -7.92
C THR A 119 -10.07 -1.90 -8.82
N ARG A 120 -10.53 -3.15 -8.94
CA ARG A 120 -11.62 -3.52 -9.85
C ARG A 120 -12.93 -2.84 -9.53
N PHE A 121 -13.27 -2.67 -8.26
CA PHE A 121 -14.52 -2.06 -7.87
C PHE A 121 -14.50 -0.52 -7.87
N VAL A 122 -13.34 0.10 -7.70
CA VAL A 122 -13.18 1.58 -7.78
C VAL A 122 -13.04 2.07 -9.23
N LEU A 123 -12.28 1.34 -10.04
CA LEU A 123 -11.86 1.78 -11.37
C LEU A 123 -13.00 2.17 -12.33
N PRO A 124 -14.15 1.44 -12.41
CA PRO A 124 -15.23 1.81 -13.32
C PRO A 124 -15.75 3.23 -13.11
N GLY A 125 -15.85 3.68 -11.86
CA GLY A 125 -16.24 5.04 -11.52
C GLY A 125 -15.23 6.08 -11.99
N MET A 126 -13.93 5.80 -11.87
CA MET A 126 -12.87 6.68 -12.37
C MET A 126 -12.89 6.79 -13.89
N VAL A 127 -13.05 5.67 -14.60
CA VAL A 127 -13.12 5.63 -16.07
C VAL A 127 -14.35 6.38 -16.57
N ALA A 128 -15.53 6.15 -15.97
CA ALA A 128 -16.76 6.83 -16.34
C ALA A 128 -16.66 8.36 -16.20
N ARG A 129 -15.96 8.86 -15.18
CA ARG A 129 -15.69 10.29 -15.00
C ARG A 129 -14.49 10.80 -15.78
N ASN A 130 -13.76 9.90 -16.45
CA ASN A 130 -12.49 10.19 -17.13
C ASN A 130 -11.50 10.94 -16.22
N SER A 131 -11.42 10.55 -14.95
CA SER A 131 -10.58 11.18 -13.91
C SER A 131 -10.38 10.24 -12.74
N GLY A 132 -9.14 10.11 -12.28
CA GLY A 132 -8.78 9.31 -11.12
C GLY A 132 -7.29 9.07 -11.01
N HIS A 133 -6.85 8.58 -9.85
CA HIS A 133 -5.47 8.18 -9.65
C HIS A 133 -5.40 6.95 -8.74
N ILE A 134 -4.82 5.87 -9.22
CA ILE A 134 -4.55 4.66 -8.45
C ILE A 134 -3.08 4.67 -8.03
N ILE A 135 -2.83 4.60 -6.73
CA ILE A 135 -1.51 4.50 -6.13
C ILE A 135 -1.37 3.10 -5.52
N ASN A 136 -0.47 2.31 -6.05
CA ASN A 136 -0.17 0.98 -5.55
C ASN A 136 1.14 0.97 -4.77
N ILE A 137 1.12 0.47 -3.54
CA ILE A 137 2.32 0.33 -2.71
C ILE A 137 2.92 -1.05 -2.94
N SER A 138 4.01 -1.08 -3.73
CA SER A 138 4.86 -2.24 -3.95
C SER A 138 5.99 -2.29 -2.91
N SER A 139 7.19 -2.61 -3.32
CA SER A 139 8.43 -2.64 -2.53
C SER A 139 9.62 -2.81 -3.44
N THR A 140 10.82 -2.40 -3.01
CA THR A 140 12.09 -2.80 -3.62
C THR A 140 12.24 -4.32 -3.68
N ALA A 141 11.62 -5.06 -2.77
CA ALA A 141 11.54 -6.53 -2.76
C ALA A 141 10.88 -7.13 -4.01
N GLY A 142 10.10 -6.36 -4.76
CA GLY A 142 9.50 -6.79 -6.01
C GLY A 142 10.46 -6.79 -7.20
N ALA A 143 11.57 -6.05 -7.10
CA ALA A 143 12.60 -5.97 -8.12
C ALA A 143 13.91 -6.65 -7.68
N TRP A 144 14.23 -6.60 -6.39
CA TRP A 144 15.50 -7.05 -5.83
C TRP A 144 15.30 -8.25 -4.90
N PRO A 145 15.74 -9.45 -5.31
CA PRO A 145 15.55 -10.66 -4.50
C PRO A 145 16.49 -10.67 -3.29
N TYR A 146 16.00 -11.27 -2.21
CA TYR A 146 16.78 -11.47 -0.98
C TYR A 146 16.39 -12.80 -0.30
N PRO A 147 17.27 -13.40 0.52
CA PRO A 147 16.94 -14.63 1.25
C PRO A 147 15.72 -14.46 2.13
N GLY A 148 14.77 -15.40 2.07
CA GLY A 148 13.50 -15.35 2.79
C GLY A 148 12.43 -14.44 2.17
N GLY A 149 12.76 -13.73 1.08
CA GLY A 149 11.82 -12.85 0.37
C GLY A 149 10.73 -13.58 -0.44
N ASN A 150 11.00 -14.81 -0.84
CA ASN A 150 10.16 -15.75 -1.61
C ASN A 150 8.80 -15.21 -2.10
N VAL A 151 7.68 -15.61 -1.50
CA VAL A 151 6.33 -15.18 -1.93
C VAL A 151 6.11 -13.68 -1.73
N TYR A 152 6.62 -13.07 -0.64
CA TYR A 152 6.48 -11.61 -0.48
C TYR A 152 7.05 -10.83 -1.66
N GLY A 153 8.30 -11.12 -2.05
CA GLY A 153 8.91 -10.51 -3.25
C GLY A 153 8.08 -10.76 -4.51
N GLY A 154 7.61 -12.01 -4.68
CA GLY A 154 6.71 -12.38 -5.77
C GLY A 154 5.42 -11.57 -5.79
N THR A 155 4.77 -11.35 -4.63
CA THR A 155 3.56 -10.51 -4.57
C THR A 155 3.84 -9.05 -4.93
N LYS A 156 4.99 -8.51 -4.53
CA LYS A 156 5.38 -7.12 -4.84
C LYS A 156 5.82 -6.94 -6.30
N ALA A 157 6.43 -7.97 -6.90
CA ALA A 157 6.67 -8.01 -8.35
C ALA A 157 5.35 -8.01 -9.13
N PHE A 158 4.35 -8.80 -8.68
CA PHE A 158 3.01 -8.75 -9.25
C PHE A 158 2.42 -7.34 -9.19
N VAL A 159 2.47 -6.67 -8.05
CA VAL A 159 1.93 -5.30 -7.89
C VAL A 159 2.56 -4.34 -8.88
N THR A 160 3.89 -4.42 -9.06
CA THR A 160 4.62 -3.59 -10.02
C THR A 160 4.16 -3.86 -11.45
N GLN A 161 4.16 -5.12 -11.89
CA GLN A 161 3.75 -5.47 -13.25
C GLN A 161 2.26 -5.20 -13.50
N PHE A 162 1.40 -5.47 -12.53
CA PHE A 162 -0.03 -5.16 -12.61
C PHE A 162 -0.27 -3.65 -12.80
N SER A 163 0.47 -2.81 -12.09
CA SER A 163 0.38 -1.35 -12.22
C SER A 163 0.74 -0.88 -13.63
N GLN A 164 1.77 -1.46 -14.23
CA GLN A 164 2.21 -1.16 -15.60
C GLN A 164 1.17 -1.60 -16.63
N ASN A 165 0.64 -2.82 -16.51
CA ASN A 165 -0.39 -3.34 -17.39
C ASN A 165 -1.69 -2.52 -17.27
N LEU A 166 -2.11 -2.20 -16.04
CA LEU A 166 -3.28 -1.37 -15.79
C LEU A 166 -3.14 0.02 -16.46
N ARG A 167 -1.92 0.60 -16.45
CA ARG A 167 -1.64 1.85 -17.17
C ARG A 167 -1.82 1.71 -18.69
N CYS A 168 -1.47 0.54 -19.26
CA CYS A 168 -1.71 0.25 -20.68
C CYS A 168 -3.20 0.12 -20.99
N ASP A 169 -3.96 -0.59 -20.15
CA ASP A 169 -5.40 -0.78 -20.32
C ASP A 169 -6.18 0.55 -20.26
N LEU A 170 -5.63 1.52 -19.52
CA LEU A 170 -6.24 2.85 -19.32
C LEU A 170 -5.78 3.90 -20.34
N LEU A 171 -5.03 3.49 -21.37
CA LEU A 171 -4.62 4.40 -22.44
C LEU A 171 -5.88 5.00 -23.12
N GLY A 172 -5.84 6.31 -23.35
CA GLY A 172 -7.01 7.05 -23.87
C GLY A 172 -7.93 7.63 -22.78
N THR A 173 -7.69 7.28 -21.50
CA THR A 173 -8.37 7.90 -20.37
C THR A 173 -7.46 8.91 -19.63
N ARG A 174 -8.07 9.69 -18.72
CA ARG A 174 -7.35 10.57 -17.80
C ARG A 174 -7.10 9.91 -16.43
N VAL A 175 -7.30 8.60 -16.32
CA VAL A 175 -6.98 7.86 -15.08
C VAL A 175 -5.49 7.56 -15.03
N ARG A 176 -4.85 7.95 -13.94
CA ARG A 176 -3.42 7.71 -13.69
C ARG A 176 -3.21 6.47 -12.84
N VAL A 177 -2.07 5.82 -13.01
CA VAL A 177 -1.63 4.68 -12.20
C VAL A 177 -0.17 4.88 -11.82
N SER A 178 0.12 4.84 -10.53
CA SER A 178 1.49 4.96 -10.00
C SER A 178 1.81 3.80 -9.06
N CYS A 179 3.03 3.31 -9.13
CA CYS A 179 3.56 2.26 -8.27
C CYS A 179 4.73 2.83 -7.45
N ILE A 180 4.63 2.79 -6.13
CA ILE A 180 5.69 3.21 -5.22
C ILE A 180 6.38 1.96 -4.70
N GLN A 181 7.70 1.95 -4.72
CA GLN A 181 8.56 0.84 -4.30
C GLN A 181 9.44 1.27 -3.12
N PRO A 182 8.92 1.30 -1.88
CA PRO A 182 9.71 1.62 -0.72
C PRO A 182 10.77 0.56 -0.44
N GLY A 183 11.94 1.01 0.02
CA GLY A 183 12.93 0.21 0.69
C GLY A 183 12.55 -0.09 2.14
N MET A 184 13.56 -0.20 2.98
CA MET A 184 13.43 -0.44 4.41
C MET A 184 12.78 0.78 5.08
N ALA A 185 11.59 0.59 5.65
CA ALA A 185 10.85 1.64 6.35
C ALA A 185 10.39 1.15 7.72
N GLU A 186 10.63 1.94 8.76
CA GLU A 186 10.25 1.58 10.12
C GLU A 186 8.76 1.85 10.35
N THR A 187 8.01 0.77 10.53
CA THR A 187 6.57 0.79 10.79
C THR A 187 6.19 -0.48 11.57
N GLU A 188 4.89 -0.65 11.87
CA GLU A 188 4.38 -1.94 12.41
C GLU A 188 4.60 -3.14 11.48
N PHE A 189 5.03 -2.94 10.23
CA PHE A 189 5.23 -3.98 9.23
C PHE A 189 6.19 -5.08 9.72
N SER A 190 7.33 -4.69 10.33
CA SER A 190 8.29 -5.66 10.87
C SER A 190 7.72 -6.45 12.04
N LYS A 191 6.90 -5.83 12.91
CA LYS A 191 6.21 -6.55 13.99
C LYS A 191 5.25 -7.62 13.43
N VAL A 192 4.53 -7.30 12.35
CA VAL A 192 3.66 -8.26 11.66
C VAL A 192 4.48 -9.37 11.02
N ARG A 193 5.57 -9.03 10.30
CA ARG A 193 6.47 -9.99 9.65
C ARG A 193 7.02 -11.02 10.62
N PHE A 194 7.43 -10.59 11.80
CA PHE A 194 7.99 -11.46 12.84
C PHE A 194 6.96 -11.97 13.84
N LYS A 195 5.66 -11.93 13.50
CA LYS A 195 4.55 -12.48 14.31
C LYS A 195 4.58 -11.99 15.77
N GLY A 196 4.93 -10.72 15.98
CA GLY A 196 4.97 -10.06 17.29
C GLY A 196 6.32 -10.18 18.02
N ASN A 197 7.36 -10.78 17.44
CA ASN A 197 8.71 -10.76 18.01
C ASN A 197 9.30 -9.35 17.85
N GLU A 198 9.25 -8.58 18.93
CA GLU A 198 9.70 -7.18 18.93
C GLU A 198 11.22 -7.03 18.79
N GLU A 199 12.01 -7.95 19.35
CA GLU A 199 13.46 -7.95 19.23
C GLU A 199 13.90 -8.16 17.79
N ALA A 200 13.34 -9.16 17.10
CA ALA A 200 13.60 -9.39 15.68
C ALA A 200 13.13 -8.21 14.81
N ALA A 201 12.01 -7.60 15.15
CA ALA A 201 11.48 -6.44 14.44
C ALA A 201 12.38 -5.21 14.59
N ALA A 202 12.86 -4.92 15.80
CA ALA A 202 13.77 -3.81 16.09
C ALA A 202 15.16 -4.04 15.47
N GLY A 203 15.63 -5.29 15.48
CA GLY A 203 16.93 -5.67 14.90
C GLY A 203 17.08 -5.34 13.41
N VAL A 204 15.96 -5.23 12.67
CA VAL A 204 15.97 -4.85 11.25
C VAL A 204 16.54 -3.45 11.03
N TYR A 205 16.30 -2.53 11.96
CA TYR A 205 16.61 -1.10 11.82
C TYR A 205 17.85 -0.68 12.62
N GLN A 206 18.42 -1.58 13.40
CA GLN A 206 19.52 -1.25 14.29
C GLN A 206 20.72 -0.67 13.53
N GLY A 207 21.15 0.53 13.92
CA GLY A 207 22.32 1.21 13.34
C GLY A 207 22.06 1.87 11.97
N THR A 208 20.80 2.03 11.58
CA THR A 208 20.39 2.71 10.34
C THR A 208 19.38 3.80 10.62
N GLU A 209 19.23 4.74 9.69
CA GLU A 209 18.14 5.70 9.63
C GLU A 209 17.17 5.26 8.53
N PRO A 210 16.16 4.42 8.85
CA PRO A 210 15.23 3.89 7.85
C PRO A 210 14.27 4.96 7.34
N LEU A 211 13.60 4.70 6.20
CA LEU A 211 12.45 5.51 5.80
C LEU A 211 11.36 5.47 6.87
N THR A 212 10.62 6.55 6.98
CA THR A 212 9.45 6.67 7.86
C THR A 212 8.14 6.49 7.08
N ALA A 213 7.04 6.35 7.79
CA ALA A 213 5.72 6.34 7.17
C ALA A 213 5.38 7.69 6.53
N GLU A 214 5.87 8.76 7.11
CA GLU A 214 5.71 10.14 6.65
C GLU A 214 6.44 10.39 5.32
N ASP A 215 7.63 9.83 5.12
CA ASP A 215 8.36 9.93 3.83
C ASP A 215 7.56 9.31 2.68
N ILE A 216 6.89 8.18 2.95
CA ILE A 216 6.04 7.54 1.96
C ILE A 216 4.77 8.35 1.72
N ALA A 217 4.14 8.89 2.76
CA ALA A 217 2.96 9.73 2.62
C ALA A 217 3.28 11.02 1.83
N GLU A 218 4.42 11.65 2.07
CA GLU A 218 4.89 12.81 1.31
C GLU A 218 5.15 12.44 -0.16
N THR A 219 5.75 11.27 -0.41
CA THR A 219 5.94 10.76 -1.77
C THR A 219 4.60 10.57 -2.49
N VAL A 220 3.59 9.98 -1.82
CA VAL A 220 2.23 9.84 -2.37
C VAL A 220 1.65 11.21 -2.68
N ARG A 221 1.75 12.16 -1.75
CA ARG A 221 1.27 13.54 -1.92
C ARG A 221 1.92 14.21 -3.14
N TRP A 222 3.24 14.09 -3.28
CA TRP A 222 3.97 14.65 -4.40
C TRP A 222 3.51 14.04 -5.73
N ILE A 223 3.38 12.71 -5.83
CA ILE A 223 2.91 12.01 -7.03
C ILE A 223 1.50 12.52 -7.43
N VAL A 224 0.60 12.61 -6.46
CA VAL A 224 -0.78 13.03 -6.72
C VAL A 224 -0.86 14.49 -7.15
N SER A 225 0.03 15.36 -6.65
CA SER A 225 0.07 16.80 -6.98
C SER A 225 0.55 17.10 -8.40
N GLN A 226 1.10 16.11 -9.12
CA GLN A 226 1.57 16.33 -10.48
C GLN A 226 0.42 16.74 -11.42
N PRO A 227 0.69 17.55 -12.46
CA PRO A 227 -0.33 17.96 -13.43
C PRO A 227 -1.08 16.76 -14.03
N PRO A 228 -2.37 16.89 -14.39
CA PRO A 228 -3.21 15.76 -14.81
C PRO A 228 -2.71 14.98 -16.04
N HIS A 229 -1.84 15.57 -16.85
CA HIS A 229 -1.23 14.91 -18.02
C HIS A 229 0.06 14.15 -17.69
N VAL A 230 0.56 14.30 -16.46
CA VAL A 230 1.78 13.64 -15.98
C VAL A 230 1.40 12.39 -15.18
N ASN A 231 1.89 11.24 -15.60
CA ASN A 231 1.79 10.00 -14.86
C ASN A 231 3.19 9.58 -14.37
N VAL A 232 3.40 9.56 -13.07
CA VAL A 232 4.59 8.95 -12.47
C VAL A 232 4.34 7.44 -12.45
N ASN A 233 5.00 6.69 -13.33
CA ASN A 233 4.72 5.26 -13.49
C ASN A 233 5.23 4.44 -12.29
N THR A 234 6.51 4.63 -11.96
CA THR A 234 7.18 3.92 -10.86
C THR A 234 8.11 4.88 -10.15
N LEU A 235 8.13 4.82 -8.83
CA LEU A 235 9.06 5.54 -7.99
C LEU A 235 9.62 4.58 -6.95
N GLU A 236 10.93 4.32 -7.01
CA GLU A 236 11.67 3.57 -6.00
C GLU A 236 12.39 4.54 -5.09
N LEU A 237 12.33 4.32 -3.78
CA LEU A 237 13.05 5.13 -2.79
C LEU A 237 13.58 4.24 -1.67
N MET A 238 14.77 4.55 -1.21
CA MET A 238 15.46 3.89 -0.11
C MET A 238 16.02 4.93 0.86
N SER A 239 16.25 4.51 2.10
CA SER A 239 17.11 5.28 3.00
C SER A 239 18.52 5.39 2.42
N ILE A 240 19.25 6.43 2.80
CA ILE A 240 20.66 6.59 2.41
C ILE A 240 21.53 5.44 2.92
N ASP A 241 21.10 4.75 3.98
CA ASP A 241 21.79 3.59 4.57
C ASP A 241 21.46 2.28 3.86
N GLN A 242 20.62 2.31 2.82
CA GLN A 242 20.24 1.14 2.05
C GLN A 242 20.66 1.28 0.58
N ALA A 243 21.19 0.19 0.03
CA ALA A 243 21.50 0.07 -1.40
C ALA A 243 21.17 -1.35 -1.89
N TRP A 244 21.25 -1.55 -3.20
CA TRP A 244 21.12 -2.87 -3.79
C TRP A 244 22.35 -3.71 -3.42
N GLY A 245 22.13 -4.92 -2.90
CA GLY A 245 23.19 -5.83 -2.53
C GLY A 245 23.83 -6.56 -3.72
N PRO A 246 25.07 -7.07 -3.56
CA PRO A 246 25.66 -7.96 -4.55
C PRO A 246 24.91 -9.30 -4.60
N PHE A 247 25.07 -10.03 -5.71
CA PHE A 247 24.54 -11.38 -5.83
C PHE A 247 25.17 -12.30 -4.76
N ALA A 248 24.33 -13.03 -4.05
CA ALA A 248 24.78 -14.01 -3.06
C ALA A 248 25.42 -15.22 -3.78
N ILE A 249 26.59 -15.65 -3.31
CA ILE A 249 27.35 -16.80 -3.86
C ILE A 249 27.67 -17.75 -2.71
N HIS A 250 27.24 -19.00 -2.86
CA HIS A 250 27.66 -20.06 -1.95
C HIS A 250 29.09 -20.51 -2.28
N ARG A 251 29.94 -20.61 -1.27
CA ARG A 251 31.28 -21.19 -1.38
C ARG A 251 31.41 -22.31 -0.37
N GLU A 252 31.72 -23.51 -0.83
CA GLU A 252 32.07 -24.61 0.08
C GLU A 252 33.34 -24.22 0.85
N GLN A 253 33.29 -24.37 2.17
CA GLN A 253 34.51 -24.28 2.98
C GLN A 253 35.32 -25.53 2.69
N LYS A 254 36.49 -25.38 2.10
CA LYS A 254 37.49 -26.46 1.91
C LYS A 254 38.15 -26.78 3.21
#